data_9285748bdf5e93097cbc1bc6ad246ee6
#
_entry.id   9285748bdf5e93097cbc1bc6ad246ee6
#
_cell.length_a   1.000
_cell.length_b   1.000
_cell.length_c   1.000
_cell.angle_alpha   90.00
_cell.angle_beta   90.00
_cell.angle_gamma   90.00
#
_symmetry.space_group_name_H-M   'P 1'
#
loop_
_entity.id
_entity.type
_entity.pdbx_description
1 polymer ?
#
loop_
_entity_poly.entity_id
_entity_poly.type
_entity_poly.pdbx_seq_one_letter_code
_entity_poly.pdbx_strand_id
1 'polypeptide(L)'
;MGANTYPIEEWVITEEKFLKEWNYRNETTFALSNGYIGTRGTFDEGYPFTVDEGLEGNFINGFYESEHIMYGEWNFGFPEKSQSLLNLPNLKKTKIVIDGDVFDLNQGEIINYNRKLLMKDGVVVRNVTWKSPNGKKVVAEFRRLVSLEKKNIMAIQIKLTPVNFSGKIELTTYLEAGVENHTRKTNPLIDYGPYGKHLAVKELKAEDNYLLHKGKVIHSGLSMACGSLTKCEGVIKNSEVLEEDASLTYELSVEEGKTYVFEKMIGYTCDFDIAEDKMIDFIKDELKKAMDLGYDEMEKLQKKHMDEFWSKADIKVEGDEALQQGIRFNLFHIMQSAGRDGRTGMGAKGLSGEGYEGHYFWDTEMYVLPVFIYTESELAKQLLNYRYDTLNQARDRAKILGHEKGALYPWRTINGEEASTYFPLGTAQYHVNADIAYAFKLYLDITGDDEFLVDEAAEV
;
A
#
# COMPACT_ATOMS: atom_id res chain seq x y z
N MET A 1 -28.38 10.69 16.18
CA MET A 1 -26.98 10.76 15.75
C MET A 1 -26.39 9.39 16.00
N GLY A 2 -25.84 8.71 15.00
CA GLY A 2 -25.15 7.44 15.19
C GLY A 2 -23.94 7.66 16.08
N ALA A 3 -23.61 6.68 16.95
CA ALA A 3 -22.39 6.74 17.75
C ALA A 3 -21.17 6.80 16.80
N ASN A 4 -20.21 7.69 17.10
CA ASN A 4 -18.96 7.75 16.35
C ASN A 4 -18.24 6.41 16.44
N THR A 5 -17.73 5.94 15.32
CA THR A 5 -17.03 4.65 15.24
C THR A 5 -15.71 4.67 16.03
N TYR A 6 -15.03 5.80 16.00
CA TYR A 6 -13.78 6.07 16.72
C TYR A 6 -13.95 7.31 17.61
N PRO A 7 -13.18 7.42 18.70
CA PRO A 7 -13.09 8.66 19.47
C PRO A 7 -12.72 9.84 18.57
N ILE A 8 -13.27 11.00 18.89
CA ILE A 8 -12.93 12.24 18.19
C ILE A 8 -11.62 12.77 18.80
N GLU A 9 -10.55 12.68 18.04
CA GLU A 9 -9.23 13.19 18.38
C GLU A 9 -8.67 13.95 17.17
N GLU A 10 -8.18 15.14 17.37
CA GLU A 10 -7.85 16.10 16.31
C GLU A 10 -6.90 15.56 15.22
N TRP A 11 -5.91 14.73 15.62
CA TRP A 11 -4.85 14.22 14.74
C TRP A 11 -4.71 12.70 14.75
N VAL A 12 -5.63 12.00 15.39
CA VAL A 12 -5.49 10.57 15.63
C VAL A 12 -6.80 9.85 15.34
N ILE A 13 -6.70 8.70 14.69
CA ILE A 13 -7.79 7.71 14.66
C ILE A 13 -7.42 6.62 15.66
N THR A 14 -8.25 6.42 16.70
CA THR A 14 -7.99 5.45 17.77
C THR A 14 -8.99 4.32 17.75
N GLU A 15 -8.52 3.08 17.61
CA GLU A 15 -9.25 1.87 17.92
C GLU A 15 -8.94 1.47 19.37
N GLU A 16 -9.92 1.64 20.27
CA GLU A 16 -9.72 1.42 21.72
C GLU A 16 -9.89 -0.04 22.13
N LYS A 17 -10.53 -0.86 21.28
CA LYS A 17 -10.80 -2.27 21.55
C LYS A 17 -10.66 -3.08 20.28
N PHE A 18 -10.04 -4.23 20.37
CA PHE A 18 -10.07 -5.21 19.31
C PHE A 18 -11.46 -5.85 19.22
N LEU A 19 -12.14 -5.62 18.10
CA LEU A 19 -13.42 -6.26 17.76
C LEU A 19 -13.26 -6.95 16.42
N LYS A 20 -13.36 -8.26 16.40
CA LYS A 20 -13.10 -9.10 15.23
C LYS A 20 -13.98 -8.71 14.03
N GLU A 21 -15.25 -8.41 14.27
CA GLU A 21 -16.23 -7.98 13.27
C GLU A 21 -15.90 -6.61 12.62
N TRP A 22 -15.03 -5.83 13.23
CA TRP A 22 -14.58 -4.54 12.68
C TRP A 22 -13.22 -4.61 11.99
N ASN A 23 -12.56 -5.75 12.08
CA ASN A 23 -11.18 -5.89 11.63
C ASN A 23 -11.03 -5.57 10.15
N TYR A 24 -11.87 -6.15 9.27
CA TYR A 24 -11.81 -5.91 7.82
C TYR A 24 -11.89 -4.41 7.45
N ARG A 25 -12.78 -3.65 8.10
CA ARG A 25 -12.88 -2.19 7.94
C ARG A 25 -11.62 -1.50 8.49
N ASN A 26 -11.17 -1.91 9.68
CA ASN A 26 -10.03 -1.31 10.35
C ASN A 26 -8.74 -1.50 9.56
N GLU A 27 -8.57 -2.60 8.83
CA GLU A 27 -7.45 -2.79 7.93
C GLU A 27 -7.36 -1.73 6.84
N THR A 28 -8.49 -1.21 6.36
CA THR A 28 -8.52 -0.08 5.42
C THR A 28 -8.28 1.25 6.13
N THR A 29 -8.89 1.46 7.31
CA THR A 29 -8.72 2.69 8.08
C THR A 29 -7.27 2.93 8.52
N PHE A 30 -6.56 1.86 8.88
CA PHE A 30 -5.15 1.91 9.33
C PHE A 30 -4.16 1.52 8.21
N ALA A 31 -4.59 1.57 6.95
CA ALA A 31 -3.71 1.36 5.81
C ALA A 31 -2.69 2.50 5.68
N LEU A 32 -1.48 2.14 5.26
CA LEU A 32 -0.40 3.09 5.00
C LEU A 32 0.11 2.96 3.57
N SER A 33 0.51 4.08 2.98
CA SER A 33 1.16 4.11 1.67
C SER A 33 2.03 5.36 1.50
N ASN A 34 2.77 5.43 0.40
CA ASN A 34 3.59 6.58 0.04
C ASN A 34 3.47 6.96 -1.45
N GLY A 35 2.40 6.48 -2.11
CA GLY A 35 2.18 6.66 -3.53
C GLY A 35 2.89 5.62 -4.41
N TYR A 36 3.83 4.87 -3.87
CA TYR A 36 4.51 3.75 -4.52
C TYR A 36 4.17 2.40 -3.87
N ILE A 37 4.45 2.23 -2.58
CA ILE A 37 4.02 1.07 -1.79
C ILE A 37 2.73 1.41 -1.07
N GLY A 38 1.77 0.47 -1.08
CA GLY A 38 0.60 0.48 -0.22
C GLY A 38 0.49 -0.82 0.56
N THR A 39 0.04 -0.74 1.81
CA THR A 39 -0.18 -1.91 2.66
C THR A 39 -1.43 -1.75 3.51
N ARG A 40 -2.21 -2.82 3.62
CA ARG A 40 -3.37 -2.85 4.52
C ARG A 40 -2.93 -2.83 5.98
N GLY A 41 -3.79 -2.31 6.83
CA GLY A 41 -3.58 -2.21 8.27
C GLY A 41 -3.76 -3.54 9.01
N THR A 42 -3.34 -4.66 8.43
CA THR A 42 -3.32 -5.99 9.07
C THR A 42 -2.34 -6.03 10.23
N PHE A 43 -2.47 -7.00 11.15
CA PHE A 43 -1.58 -7.13 12.30
C PHE A 43 -0.23 -7.73 11.90
N ASP A 44 0.84 -7.18 12.48
CA ASP A 44 2.21 -7.57 12.16
C ASP A 44 2.56 -9.00 12.63
N GLU A 45 1.90 -9.50 13.67
CA GLU A 45 2.05 -10.90 14.12
C GLU A 45 1.26 -11.90 13.26
N GLY A 46 0.41 -11.40 12.37
CA GLY A 46 -0.54 -12.22 11.61
C GLY A 46 -1.70 -12.74 12.49
N TYR A 47 -2.72 -13.22 11.84
CA TYR A 47 -3.86 -13.87 12.50
C TYR A 47 -4.62 -14.77 11.50
N PRO A 48 -5.20 -15.87 11.99
CA PRO A 48 -5.92 -16.81 11.13
C PRO A 48 -7.37 -16.33 10.92
N PHE A 49 -7.56 -15.20 10.22
CA PHE A 49 -8.89 -14.75 9.82
C PHE A 49 -9.29 -15.35 8.47
N THR A 50 -10.60 -15.52 8.28
CA THR A 50 -11.17 -15.78 6.95
C THR A 50 -11.15 -14.51 6.11
N VAL A 51 -11.27 -14.65 4.79
CA VAL A 51 -11.32 -13.50 3.86
C VAL A 51 -12.45 -12.52 4.18
N ASP A 52 -13.52 -12.99 4.83
CA ASP A 52 -14.64 -12.13 5.25
C ASP A 52 -14.34 -11.35 6.55
N GLU A 53 -13.31 -11.74 7.31
CA GLU A 53 -12.92 -11.14 8.58
C GLU A 53 -11.64 -10.30 8.51
N GLY A 54 -10.81 -10.54 7.52
CA GLY A 54 -9.55 -9.84 7.28
C GLY A 54 -8.96 -10.18 5.93
N LEU A 55 -8.20 -9.25 5.36
CA LEU A 55 -7.58 -9.40 4.05
C LEU A 55 -6.18 -8.80 4.08
N GLU A 56 -5.16 -9.64 3.92
CA GLU A 56 -3.79 -9.18 3.73
C GLU A 56 -3.65 -8.55 2.34
N GLY A 57 -2.90 -7.46 2.25
CA GLY A 57 -2.64 -6.82 0.98
C GLY A 57 -1.43 -5.88 1.03
N ASN A 58 -0.56 -6.06 0.04
CA ASN A 58 0.59 -5.22 -0.23
C ASN A 58 0.62 -4.95 -1.73
N PHE A 59 0.90 -3.71 -2.13
CA PHE A 59 0.74 -3.27 -3.51
C PHE A 59 1.91 -2.37 -3.91
N ILE A 60 2.33 -2.45 -5.19
CA ILE A 60 3.09 -1.41 -5.87
C ILE A 60 2.11 -0.69 -6.80
N ASN A 61 2.04 0.64 -6.70
CA ASN A 61 1.20 1.45 -7.57
C ASN A 61 1.56 1.22 -9.04
N GLY A 62 0.58 0.92 -9.86
CA GLY A 62 0.78 0.66 -11.28
C GLY A 62 1.32 -0.73 -11.64
N PHE A 63 1.58 -1.62 -10.68
CA PHE A 63 2.02 -2.98 -10.94
C PHE A 63 0.81 -3.91 -11.08
N TYR A 64 0.60 -4.47 -12.29
CA TYR A 64 -0.68 -5.08 -12.65
C TYR A 64 -0.53 -6.39 -13.43
N GLU A 65 -1.58 -7.21 -13.37
CA GLU A 65 -1.84 -8.31 -14.32
C GLU A 65 -2.74 -7.82 -15.44
N SER A 66 -2.60 -8.42 -16.61
CA SER A 66 -3.41 -8.13 -17.80
C SER A 66 -3.91 -9.43 -18.43
N GLU A 67 -5.23 -9.61 -18.47
CA GLU A 67 -5.85 -10.79 -19.02
C GLU A 67 -6.82 -10.42 -20.15
N HIS A 68 -7.06 -11.36 -21.08
CA HIS A 68 -8.10 -11.18 -22.08
C HIS A 68 -9.49 -11.13 -21.45
N ILE A 69 -10.27 -10.12 -21.82
CA ILE A 69 -11.65 -9.98 -21.36
C ILE A 69 -12.54 -10.92 -22.18
N MET A 70 -13.24 -11.83 -21.50
CA MET A 70 -14.18 -12.74 -22.11
C MET A 70 -15.58 -12.12 -22.13
N TYR A 71 -15.98 -11.56 -23.27
CA TYR A 71 -17.33 -11.05 -23.48
C TYR A 71 -18.26 -12.16 -23.94
N GLY A 72 -19.52 -12.14 -23.51
CA GLY A 72 -20.57 -13.00 -24.10
C GLY A 72 -20.81 -12.66 -25.56
N GLU A 73 -20.77 -11.38 -25.91
CA GLU A 73 -20.80 -10.85 -27.28
C GLU A 73 -19.78 -9.73 -27.38
N TRP A 74 -18.82 -9.88 -28.31
CA TRP A 74 -17.84 -8.83 -28.58
C TRP A 74 -18.44 -7.80 -29.56
N ASN A 75 -18.10 -6.54 -29.37
CA ASN A 75 -18.49 -5.48 -30.29
C ASN A 75 -17.31 -4.54 -30.56
N PHE A 76 -17.43 -3.80 -31.65
CA PHE A 76 -16.40 -2.83 -32.08
C PHE A 76 -16.07 -1.83 -30.96
N GLY A 77 -14.79 -1.64 -30.73
CA GLY A 77 -14.29 -0.69 -29.74
C GLY A 77 -14.28 -1.21 -28.30
N PHE A 78 -14.69 -2.45 -28.02
CA PHE A 78 -14.53 -3.04 -26.69
C PHE A 78 -13.04 -3.21 -26.35
N PRO A 79 -12.62 -2.95 -25.09
CA PRO A 79 -11.28 -3.30 -24.63
C PRO A 79 -11.05 -4.81 -24.75
N GLU A 80 -9.88 -5.19 -25.21
CA GLU A 80 -9.52 -6.62 -25.35
C GLU A 80 -8.90 -7.19 -24.09
N LYS A 81 -8.28 -6.32 -23.25
CA LYS A 81 -7.53 -6.71 -22.07
C LYS A 81 -8.00 -5.96 -20.83
N SER A 82 -8.12 -6.69 -19.74
CA SER A 82 -8.25 -6.13 -18.40
C SER A 82 -6.89 -5.69 -17.87
N GLN A 83 -6.90 -4.91 -16.81
CA GLN A 83 -5.73 -4.58 -16.00
C GLN A 83 -6.18 -4.65 -14.55
N SER A 84 -5.37 -5.26 -13.68
CA SER A 84 -5.73 -5.36 -12.27
C SER A 84 -4.49 -5.26 -11.40
N LEU A 85 -4.52 -4.36 -10.44
CA LEU A 85 -3.50 -4.21 -9.40
C LEU A 85 -3.28 -5.55 -8.69
N LEU A 86 -2.03 -5.96 -8.54
CA LEU A 86 -1.70 -7.24 -7.93
C LEU A 86 -1.41 -7.11 -6.44
N ASN A 87 -1.95 -8.08 -5.68
CA ASN A 87 -1.47 -8.34 -4.33
C ASN A 87 -0.06 -8.96 -4.39
N LEU A 88 0.85 -8.44 -3.55
CA LEU A 88 2.27 -8.79 -3.55
C LEU A 88 2.64 -9.61 -2.32
N PRO A 89 3.80 -10.32 -2.35
CA PRO A 89 4.28 -11.12 -1.24
C PRO A 89 4.21 -10.39 0.10
N ASN A 90 3.75 -11.11 1.12
CA ASN A 90 3.62 -10.57 2.47
C ASN A 90 4.92 -10.77 3.25
N LEU A 91 5.53 -9.66 3.67
CA LEU A 91 6.74 -9.64 4.50
C LEU A 91 6.50 -9.05 5.89
N LYS A 92 5.27 -8.57 6.20
CA LYS A 92 4.98 -7.99 7.52
C LYS A 92 4.97 -9.03 8.61
N LYS A 93 4.40 -10.20 8.34
CA LYS A 93 4.14 -11.24 9.33
C LYS A 93 5.39 -11.60 10.15
N THR A 94 5.23 -11.50 11.46
CA THR A 94 6.23 -11.90 12.45
C THR A 94 5.51 -12.64 13.58
N LYS A 95 5.47 -13.98 13.50
CA LYS A 95 4.88 -14.82 14.55
C LYS A 95 5.71 -14.70 15.84
N ILE A 96 5.04 -14.46 16.95
CA ILE A 96 5.64 -14.31 18.27
C ILE A 96 5.19 -15.49 19.13
N VAL A 97 6.15 -16.21 19.72
CA VAL A 97 5.88 -17.33 20.65
C VAL A 97 6.52 -17.02 21.98
N ILE A 98 5.72 -16.99 23.04
CA ILE A 98 6.12 -16.62 24.39
C ILE A 98 6.10 -17.86 25.27
N ASP A 99 7.28 -18.42 25.55
CA ASP A 99 7.44 -19.62 26.37
C ASP A 99 6.49 -20.77 25.95
N GLY A 100 6.35 -20.97 24.62
CA GLY A 100 5.50 -22.00 23.99
C GLY A 100 4.10 -21.54 23.58
N ASP A 101 3.57 -20.42 24.12
CA ASP A 101 2.27 -19.88 23.74
C ASP A 101 2.42 -18.88 22.55
N VAL A 102 1.61 -19.07 21.51
CA VAL A 102 1.54 -18.11 20.40
C VAL A 102 0.81 -16.85 20.84
N PHE A 103 1.44 -15.69 20.64
CA PHE A 103 0.80 -14.39 20.80
C PHE A 103 -0.29 -14.23 19.73
N ASP A 104 -1.55 -14.32 20.14
CA ASP A 104 -2.72 -14.25 19.27
C ASP A 104 -3.85 -13.56 20.02
N LEU A 105 -4.43 -12.52 19.43
CA LEU A 105 -5.51 -11.76 20.05
C LEU A 105 -6.82 -12.55 20.16
N ASN A 106 -6.96 -13.68 19.46
CA ASN A 106 -8.10 -14.60 19.61
C ASN A 106 -7.87 -15.64 20.72
N GLN A 107 -6.68 -15.68 21.32
CA GLN A 107 -6.32 -16.62 22.39
C GLN A 107 -5.75 -15.85 23.59
N GLY A 108 -5.84 -16.47 24.78
CA GLY A 108 -5.43 -15.79 26.01
C GLY A 108 -6.36 -14.65 26.41
N GLU A 109 -5.81 -13.66 27.12
CA GLU A 109 -6.55 -12.52 27.68
C GLU A 109 -5.93 -11.20 27.22
N ILE A 110 -6.70 -10.36 26.53
CA ILE A 110 -6.31 -8.99 26.21
C ILE A 110 -6.61 -8.11 27.42
N ILE A 111 -5.58 -7.70 28.16
CA ILE A 111 -5.70 -6.84 29.35
C ILE A 111 -5.85 -5.37 28.95
N ASN A 112 -5.08 -4.94 27.95
CA ASN A 112 -5.15 -3.59 27.39
C ASN A 112 -4.89 -3.64 25.89
N TYR A 113 -5.58 -2.79 25.13
CA TYR A 113 -5.43 -2.69 23.70
C TYR A 113 -5.73 -1.28 23.22
N ASN A 114 -4.89 -0.75 22.35
CA ASN A 114 -5.23 0.35 21.47
C ASN A 114 -4.41 0.26 20.17
N ARG A 115 -5.01 0.73 19.08
CA ARG A 115 -4.31 0.97 17.81
C ARG A 115 -4.62 2.39 17.35
N LYS A 116 -3.59 3.11 16.95
CA LYS A 116 -3.67 4.53 16.59
C LYS A 116 -3.05 4.77 15.22
N LEU A 117 -3.76 5.47 14.36
CA LEU A 117 -3.18 6.14 13.20
C LEU A 117 -2.83 7.57 13.60
N LEU A 118 -1.56 7.86 13.67
CA LEU A 118 -1.01 9.19 13.99
C LEU A 118 -0.87 9.96 12.67
N MET A 119 -1.95 10.65 12.24
CA MET A 119 -2.02 11.33 10.94
C MET A 119 -0.97 12.44 10.80
N LYS A 120 -0.61 13.08 11.92
CA LYS A 120 0.41 14.13 11.93
C LYS A 120 1.81 13.59 11.65
N ASP A 121 2.09 12.35 12.03
CA ASP A 121 3.41 11.73 11.94
C ASP A 121 3.50 10.68 10.80
N GLY A 122 2.35 10.24 10.25
CA GLY A 122 2.29 9.22 9.20
C GLY A 122 2.67 7.82 9.68
N VAL A 123 2.29 7.46 10.91
CA VAL A 123 2.68 6.21 11.58
C VAL A 123 1.47 5.53 12.19
N VAL A 124 1.44 4.20 12.13
CA VAL A 124 0.49 3.38 12.91
C VAL A 124 1.22 2.81 14.13
N VAL A 125 0.60 2.98 15.31
CA VAL A 125 1.10 2.44 16.59
C VAL A 125 0.02 1.59 17.22
N ARG A 126 0.38 0.38 17.67
CA ARG A 126 -0.52 -0.49 18.40
C ARG A 126 0.12 -0.97 19.70
N ASN A 127 -0.59 -0.83 20.80
CA ASN A 127 -0.16 -1.28 22.11
C ASN A 127 -1.09 -2.38 22.62
N VAL A 128 -0.52 -3.48 23.08
CA VAL A 128 -1.23 -4.62 23.60
C VAL A 128 -0.59 -5.09 24.90
N THR A 129 -1.38 -5.22 25.97
CA THR A 129 -1.00 -6.00 27.13
C THR A 129 -1.76 -7.32 27.05
N TRP A 130 -1.03 -8.39 26.81
CA TRP A 130 -1.59 -9.71 26.61
C TRP A 130 -1.12 -10.69 27.66
N LYS A 131 -2.01 -11.58 28.10
CA LYS A 131 -1.72 -12.68 28.99
C LYS A 131 -1.99 -14.00 28.28
N SER A 132 -0.96 -14.82 28.20
CA SER A 132 -1.01 -16.12 27.53
C SER A 132 -1.93 -17.10 28.29
N PRO A 133 -2.38 -18.18 27.63
CA PRO A 133 -3.11 -19.27 28.30
C PRO A 133 -2.37 -19.84 29.53
N ASN A 134 -1.03 -19.89 29.48
CA ASN A 134 -0.18 -20.34 30.61
C ASN A 134 0.13 -19.24 31.63
N GLY A 135 -0.54 -18.08 31.53
CA GLY A 135 -0.46 -16.98 32.50
C GLY A 135 0.73 -16.03 32.37
N LYS A 136 1.58 -16.20 31.34
CA LYS A 136 2.69 -15.27 31.04
C LYS A 136 2.11 -13.96 30.49
N LYS A 137 2.59 -12.83 31.02
CA LYS A 137 2.15 -11.49 30.59
C LYS A 137 3.25 -10.79 29.83
N VAL A 138 2.88 -10.16 28.71
CA VAL A 138 3.75 -9.32 27.89
C VAL A 138 3.07 -8.01 27.55
N VAL A 139 3.84 -6.92 27.56
CA VAL A 139 3.47 -5.65 26.90
C VAL A 139 4.15 -5.65 25.55
N ALA A 140 3.36 -5.49 24.48
CA ALA A 140 3.84 -5.41 23.12
C ALA A 140 3.45 -4.06 22.51
N GLU A 141 4.43 -3.34 21.96
CA GLU A 141 4.22 -2.16 21.11
C GLU A 141 4.64 -2.50 19.68
N PHE A 142 3.75 -2.26 18.74
CA PHE A 142 4.00 -2.40 17.30
C PHE A 142 3.94 -1.03 16.67
N ARG A 143 4.96 -0.66 15.89
CA ARG A 143 5.02 0.60 15.15
C ARG A 143 5.30 0.29 13.69
N ARG A 144 4.58 0.94 12.77
CA ARG A 144 4.77 0.77 11.32
C ARG A 144 4.67 2.08 10.59
N LEU A 145 5.54 2.27 9.62
CA LEU A 145 5.49 3.35 8.63
C LEU A 145 5.79 2.82 7.22
N VAL A 146 5.24 3.47 6.20
CA VAL A 146 5.66 3.36 4.80
C VAL A 146 6.37 4.67 4.47
N SER A 147 7.66 4.60 4.16
CA SER A 147 8.52 5.78 4.14
C SER A 147 8.22 6.71 2.97
N LEU A 148 7.96 7.98 3.25
CA LEU A 148 7.85 9.05 2.24
C LEU A 148 9.23 9.50 1.73
N GLU A 149 10.29 9.31 2.51
CA GLU A 149 11.67 9.63 2.12
C GLU A 149 12.30 8.54 1.25
N LYS A 150 12.05 7.27 1.58
CA LYS A 150 12.59 6.10 0.87
C LYS A 150 11.46 5.33 0.22
N LYS A 151 11.11 5.68 -1.02
CA LYS A 151 9.90 5.17 -1.70
C LYS A 151 9.75 3.65 -1.71
N ASN A 152 10.86 2.91 -1.69
CA ASN A 152 10.88 1.46 -1.77
C ASN A 152 10.78 0.77 -0.39
N ILE A 153 10.70 1.52 0.73
CA ILE A 153 10.87 0.96 2.08
C ILE A 153 9.64 1.18 2.97
N MET A 154 9.27 0.11 3.66
CA MET A 154 8.40 0.10 4.83
C MET A 154 9.20 -0.37 6.03
N ALA A 155 8.97 0.21 7.21
CA ALA A 155 9.66 -0.15 8.44
C ALA A 155 8.67 -0.56 9.53
N ILE A 156 9.03 -1.62 10.27
CA ILE A 156 8.29 -2.14 11.43
C ILE A 156 9.25 -2.21 12.61
N GLN A 157 8.79 -1.72 13.77
CA GLN A 157 9.47 -1.92 15.06
C GLN A 157 8.50 -2.60 16.03
N ILE A 158 8.94 -3.68 16.66
CA ILE A 158 8.20 -4.39 17.71
C ILE A 158 9.00 -4.31 19.01
N LYS A 159 8.38 -3.82 20.07
CA LYS A 159 8.95 -3.82 21.42
C LYS A 159 8.17 -4.79 22.29
N LEU A 160 8.89 -5.71 22.94
CA LEU A 160 8.31 -6.72 23.82
C LEU A 160 8.90 -6.59 25.22
N THR A 161 8.02 -6.46 26.23
CA THR A 161 8.42 -6.39 27.63
C THR A 161 7.71 -7.50 28.43
N PRO A 162 8.43 -8.56 28.84
CA PRO A 162 7.91 -9.56 29.77
C PRO A 162 7.54 -8.91 31.11
N VAL A 163 6.33 -9.16 31.63
CA VAL A 163 5.82 -8.50 32.86
C VAL A 163 5.99 -9.36 34.09
N ASN A 164 5.87 -10.67 33.98
CA ASN A 164 5.85 -11.59 35.12
C ASN A 164 6.62 -12.89 34.86
N PHE A 165 7.57 -12.86 33.95
CA PHE A 165 8.40 -14.02 33.64
C PHE A 165 9.77 -13.61 33.08
N SER A 166 10.75 -14.48 33.28
CA SER A 166 11.98 -14.57 32.50
C SER A 166 11.99 -15.91 31.79
N GLY A 167 12.50 -16.00 30.55
CA GLY A 167 12.41 -17.22 29.77
C GLY A 167 12.82 -17.01 28.33
N LYS A 168 12.09 -17.61 27.39
CA LYS A 168 12.37 -17.53 25.97
C LYS A 168 11.21 -16.90 25.19
N ILE A 169 11.55 -16.08 24.21
CA ILE A 169 10.64 -15.62 23.17
C ILE A 169 11.22 -16.04 21.81
N GLU A 170 10.39 -16.64 20.98
CA GLU A 170 10.73 -16.91 19.58
C GLU A 170 9.99 -15.94 18.67
N LEU A 171 10.73 -15.36 17.71
CA LEU A 171 10.20 -14.47 16.67
C LEU A 171 10.46 -15.11 15.32
N THR A 172 9.41 -15.49 14.59
CA THR A 172 9.56 -16.02 13.23
C THR A 172 9.06 -14.99 12.24
N THR A 173 9.97 -14.41 11.47
CA THR A 173 9.63 -13.52 10.36
C THR A 173 9.39 -14.34 9.09
N TYR A 174 8.38 -13.97 8.33
CA TYR A 174 7.98 -14.67 7.11
C TYR A 174 8.13 -13.80 5.86
N LEU A 175 8.35 -14.46 4.75
CA LEU A 175 8.07 -14.01 3.40
C LEU A 175 7.08 -15.02 2.81
N GLU A 176 5.82 -14.62 2.64
CA GLU A 176 4.75 -15.42 2.04
C GLU A 176 4.57 -14.96 0.60
N ALA A 177 5.11 -15.75 -0.37
CA ALA A 177 5.06 -15.39 -1.79
C ALA A 177 3.85 -15.99 -2.51
N GLY A 178 3.19 -16.98 -1.92
CA GLY A 178 2.00 -17.63 -2.45
C GLY A 178 0.72 -16.79 -2.30
N VAL A 179 0.80 -15.47 -2.50
CA VAL A 179 -0.33 -14.54 -2.36
C VAL A 179 -1.30 -14.62 -3.54
N GLU A 180 -2.55 -14.25 -3.28
CA GLU A 180 -3.64 -14.28 -4.25
C GLU A 180 -4.35 -12.94 -4.30
N ASN A 181 -4.94 -12.62 -5.45
CA ASN A 181 -5.95 -11.59 -5.56
C ASN A 181 -7.31 -12.17 -5.17
N HIS A 182 -8.10 -11.40 -4.43
CA HIS A 182 -9.38 -11.85 -3.85
C HIS A 182 -10.61 -11.19 -4.48
N THR A 183 -10.43 -10.35 -5.50
CA THR A 183 -11.55 -9.74 -6.22
C THR A 183 -12.41 -10.82 -6.87
N ARG A 184 -13.61 -11.03 -6.32
CA ARG A 184 -14.55 -12.03 -6.79
C ARG A 184 -15.34 -11.51 -7.98
N LYS A 185 -15.63 -12.37 -8.94
CA LYS A 185 -16.61 -12.13 -10.02
C LYS A 185 -17.99 -11.97 -9.39
N THR A 186 -18.47 -10.73 -9.31
CA THR A 186 -19.79 -10.43 -8.74
C THR A 186 -20.89 -10.38 -9.80
N ASN A 187 -20.52 -10.21 -11.07
CA ASN A 187 -21.44 -10.21 -12.19
C ASN A 187 -21.13 -11.36 -13.16
N PRO A 188 -22.01 -12.35 -13.33
CA PRO A 188 -21.76 -13.50 -14.20
C PRO A 188 -21.69 -13.15 -15.70
N LEU A 189 -22.11 -11.94 -16.09
CA LEU A 189 -22.07 -11.47 -17.48
C LEU A 189 -20.76 -10.80 -17.83
N ILE A 190 -19.91 -10.48 -16.84
CA ILE A 190 -18.67 -9.75 -17.03
C ILE A 190 -17.58 -10.51 -16.27
N ASP A 191 -16.62 -11.02 -17.02
CA ASP A 191 -15.41 -11.61 -16.45
C ASP A 191 -14.35 -10.52 -16.33
N TYR A 192 -14.16 -9.98 -15.12
CA TYR A 192 -13.19 -8.93 -14.85
C TYR A 192 -12.36 -9.24 -13.62
N GLY A 193 -11.12 -8.84 -13.68
CA GLY A 193 -10.14 -8.91 -12.61
C GLY A 193 -9.52 -10.29 -12.39
N PRO A 194 -8.24 -10.33 -12.09
CA PRO A 194 -7.59 -11.56 -11.71
C PRO A 194 -8.12 -12.03 -10.35
N TYR A 195 -8.42 -13.31 -10.29
CA TYR A 195 -8.70 -14.04 -9.05
C TYR A 195 -7.70 -15.17 -8.92
N GLY A 196 -7.04 -15.28 -7.77
CA GLY A 196 -6.04 -16.31 -7.53
C GLY A 196 -4.61 -15.80 -7.68
N LYS A 197 -3.70 -16.71 -8.01
CA LYS A 197 -2.25 -16.45 -8.09
C LYS A 197 -1.85 -15.98 -9.48
N HIS A 198 -1.23 -14.83 -9.57
CA HIS A 198 -0.77 -14.23 -10.82
C HIS A 198 0.74 -13.90 -10.84
N LEU A 199 1.42 -14.11 -9.71
CA LEU A 199 2.85 -13.88 -9.58
C LEU A 199 3.59 -15.23 -9.47
N ALA A 200 4.36 -15.57 -10.49
CA ALA A 200 5.21 -16.78 -10.49
C ALA A 200 6.50 -16.51 -9.69
N VAL A 201 6.78 -17.36 -8.71
CA VAL A 201 8.04 -17.33 -7.95
C VAL A 201 9.20 -17.69 -8.89
N LYS A 202 10.21 -16.83 -9.01
CA LYS A 202 11.43 -17.05 -9.78
C LYS A 202 12.65 -17.32 -8.89
N GLU A 203 12.69 -16.65 -7.76
CA GLU A 203 13.75 -16.79 -6.77
C GLU A 203 13.19 -16.55 -5.37
N LEU A 204 13.57 -17.40 -4.41
CA LEU A 204 13.19 -17.27 -3.01
C LEU A 204 14.40 -17.70 -2.15
N LYS A 205 14.81 -16.84 -1.22
CA LYS A 205 15.99 -17.05 -0.37
C LYS A 205 15.74 -16.62 1.07
N ALA A 206 16.41 -17.33 1.98
CA ALA A 206 16.63 -16.94 3.36
C ALA A 206 18.13 -17.03 3.64
N GLU A 207 18.80 -15.90 3.76
CA GLU A 207 20.24 -15.82 3.96
C GLU A 207 20.61 -14.76 5.00
N ASP A 208 21.43 -15.11 5.95
CA ASP A 208 21.76 -14.27 7.11
C ASP A 208 20.46 -13.76 7.79
N ASN A 209 20.26 -12.43 7.81
CA ASN A 209 19.05 -11.78 8.32
C ASN A 209 18.08 -11.33 7.22
N TYR A 210 18.30 -11.78 5.96
CA TYR A 210 17.48 -11.41 4.82
C TYR A 210 16.50 -12.51 4.44
N LEU A 211 15.28 -12.09 4.09
CA LEU A 211 14.35 -12.86 3.27
C LEU A 211 14.20 -12.12 1.94
N LEU A 212 14.38 -12.82 0.82
CA LEU A 212 14.41 -12.20 -0.52
C LEU A 212 13.56 -13.01 -1.50
N HIS A 213 12.85 -12.31 -2.37
CA HIS A 213 12.01 -12.89 -3.42
C HIS A 213 12.14 -12.09 -4.71
N LYS A 214 12.15 -12.80 -5.84
CA LYS A 214 11.91 -12.25 -7.17
C LYS A 214 10.79 -13.00 -7.84
N GLY A 215 9.84 -12.27 -8.42
CA GLY A 215 8.67 -12.82 -9.09
C GLY A 215 8.44 -12.19 -10.45
N LYS A 216 7.65 -12.89 -11.27
CA LYS A 216 7.23 -12.42 -12.59
C LYS A 216 5.75 -12.64 -12.77
N VAL A 217 5.05 -11.63 -13.22
CA VAL A 217 3.61 -11.68 -13.52
C VAL A 217 3.38 -12.55 -14.75
N ILE A 218 2.31 -13.35 -14.72
CA ILE A 218 2.13 -14.45 -15.69
C ILE A 218 1.84 -13.92 -17.09
N HIS A 219 0.92 -12.95 -17.25
CA HIS A 219 0.49 -12.47 -18.57
C HIS A 219 1.06 -11.10 -18.91
N SER A 220 1.05 -10.14 -17.98
CA SER A 220 1.68 -8.84 -18.24
C SER A 220 3.18 -8.92 -18.40
N GLY A 221 3.81 -9.95 -17.82
CA GLY A 221 5.24 -10.17 -17.89
C GLY A 221 6.07 -9.20 -17.04
N LEU A 222 5.42 -8.35 -16.26
CA LEU A 222 6.08 -7.43 -15.32
C LEU A 222 6.85 -8.22 -14.26
N SER A 223 8.02 -7.72 -13.88
CA SER A 223 8.90 -8.33 -12.89
C SER A 223 8.99 -7.49 -11.64
N MET A 224 9.11 -8.14 -10.48
CA MET A 224 9.30 -7.47 -9.21
C MET A 224 10.28 -8.23 -8.31
N ALA A 225 10.89 -7.51 -7.38
CA ALA A 225 11.56 -8.12 -6.24
C ALA A 225 11.12 -7.45 -4.94
N CYS A 226 11.15 -8.24 -3.87
CA CYS A 226 10.94 -7.76 -2.52
C CYS A 226 11.84 -8.50 -1.54
N GLY A 227 11.98 -7.93 -0.35
CA GLY A 227 12.73 -8.57 0.71
C GLY A 227 12.53 -7.89 2.04
N SER A 228 13.04 -8.54 3.08
CA SER A 228 13.16 -7.93 4.40
C SER A 228 14.54 -8.16 5.00
N LEU A 229 14.98 -7.20 5.81
CA LEU A 229 16.16 -7.30 6.66
C LEU A 229 15.71 -7.13 8.10
N THR A 230 16.13 -8.05 8.97
CA THR A 230 15.72 -8.10 10.37
C THR A 230 16.90 -7.83 11.30
N LYS A 231 16.67 -7.08 12.39
CA LYS A 231 17.63 -6.83 13.46
C LYS A 231 16.96 -7.03 14.82
N CYS A 232 17.54 -7.88 15.65
CA CYS A 232 17.13 -8.07 17.05
C CYS A 232 18.31 -8.60 17.89
N GLU A 233 18.13 -8.66 19.21
CA GLU A 233 19.13 -9.24 20.14
C GLU A 233 19.15 -10.78 20.12
N GLY A 234 18.21 -11.43 19.40
CA GLY A 234 18.09 -12.88 19.30
C GLY A 234 19.12 -13.50 18.36
N VAL A 235 19.31 -14.79 18.51
CA VAL A 235 20.13 -15.61 17.60
C VAL A 235 19.21 -16.35 16.62
N ILE A 236 19.64 -16.50 15.37
CA ILE A 236 18.90 -17.30 14.39
C ILE A 236 18.95 -18.77 14.81
N LYS A 237 17.77 -19.33 15.11
CA LYS A 237 17.56 -20.72 15.50
C LYS A 237 17.26 -21.61 14.31
N ASN A 238 16.49 -21.07 13.33
CA ASN A 238 16.08 -21.80 12.15
C ASN A 238 15.96 -20.87 10.95
N SER A 239 16.26 -21.42 9.77
CA SER A 239 16.05 -20.80 8.46
C SER A 239 15.38 -21.83 7.56
N GLU A 240 14.27 -21.49 6.95
CA GLU A 240 13.50 -22.39 6.10
C GLU A 240 13.10 -21.70 4.80
N VAL A 241 13.20 -22.44 3.71
CA VAL A 241 12.72 -22.03 2.38
C VAL A 241 11.88 -23.17 1.83
N LEU A 242 10.62 -22.89 1.53
CA LEU A 242 9.66 -23.79 0.89
C LEU A 242 9.42 -23.32 -0.56
N GLU A 243 8.44 -23.90 -1.24
CA GLU A 243 8.15 -23.56 -2.64
C GLU A 243 7.69 -22.09 -2.80
N GLU A 244 6.84 -21.60 -1.89
CA GLU A 244 6.26 -20.26 -1.94
C GLU A 244 6.49 -19.44 -0.66
N ASP A 245 7.18 -20.00 0.34
CA ASP A 245 7.39 -19.36 1.63
C ASP A 245 8.85 -19.43 2.07
N ALA A 246 9.31 -18.38 2.74
CA ALA A 246 10.59 -18.40 3.44
C ALA A 246 10.43 -17.83 4.84
N SER A 247 11.23 -18.29 5.79
CA SER A 247 11.18 -17.81 7.16
C SER A 247 12.54 -17.85 7.86
N LEU A 248 12.68 -16.94 8.84
CA LEU A 248 13.80 -16.91 9.79
C LEU A 248 13.23 -16.87 11.21
N THR A 249 13.65 -17.81 12.04
CA THR A 249 13.25 -17.87 13.46
C THR A 249 14.41 -17.44 14.35
N TYR A 250 14.15 -16.43 15.17
CA TYR A 250 15.06 -15.90 16.17
C TYR A 250 14.63 -16.38 17.56
N GLU A 251 15.57 -16.81 18.40
CA GLU A 251 15.34 -17.12 19.80
C GLU A 251 16.00 -16.04 20.67
N LEU A 252 15.23 -15.45 21.57
CA LEU A 252 15.67 -14.46 22.55
C LEU A 252 15.53 -15.04 23.96
N SER A 253 16.58 -14.89 24.79
CA SER A 253 16.47 -15.07 26.22
C SER A 253 16.03 -13.75 26.84
N VAL A 254 14.91 -13.75 27.55
CA VAL A 254 14.30 -12.53 28.07
C VAL A 254 14.21 -12.53 29.58
N GLU A 255 14.34 -11.34 30.16
CA GLU A 255 14.25 -11.08 31.60
C GLU A 255 13.01 -10.25 31.91
N GLU A 256 12.37 -10.54 33.05
CA GLU A 256 11.19 -9.78 33.52
C GLU A 256 11.54 -8.27 33.62
N GLY A 257 10.64 -7.43 33.09
CA GLY A 257 10.75 -5.97 33.11
C GLY A 257 11.69 -5.36 32.09
N LYS A 258 12.51 -6.15 31.37
CA LYS A 258 13.41 -5.64 30.32
C LYS A 258 12.68 -5.59 28.97
N THR A 259 12.81 -4.48 28.25
CA THR A 259 12.26 -4.32 26.89
C THR A 259 13.24 -4.80 25.84
N TYR A 260 12.77 -5.61 24.90
CA TYR A 260 13.50 -6.12 23.74
C TYR A 260 12.94 -5.52 22.48
N VAL A 261 13.84 -5.09 21.58
CA VAL A 261 13.46 -4.42 20.32
C VAL A 261 13.77 -5.33 19.14
N PHE A 262 12.78 -5.43 18.26
CA PHE A 262 12.88 -6.10 16.98
C PHE A 262 12.58 -5.09 15.88
N GLU A 263 13.50 -4.90 14.95
CA GLU A 263 13.36 -4.01 13.80
C GLU A 263 13.35 -4.81 12.51
N LYS A 264 12.45 -4.48 11.60
CA LYS A 264 12.31 -5.10 10.30
C LYS A 264 12.12 -4.03 9.25
N MET A 265 13.06 -3.97 8.30
CA MET A 265 12.93 -3.18 7.09
C MET A 265 12.40 -4.09 5.98
N ILE A 266 11.40 -3.62 5.24
CA ILE A 266 10.76 -4.34 4.16
C ILE A 266 10.88 -3.49 2.91
N GLY A 267 11.29 -4.09 1.78
CA GLY A 267 11.48 -3.38 0.53
C GLY A 267 10.76 -4.05 -0.64
N TYR A 268 10.26 -3.21 -1.57
CA TYR A 268 9.65 -3.63 -2.83
C TYR A 268 10.22 -2.81 -3.99
N THR A 269 10.42 -3.45 -5.14
CA THR A 269 10.77 -2.79 -6.40
C THR A 269 10.19 -3.57 -7.58
N CYS A 270 10.09 -2.93 -8.74
CA CYS A 270 9.65 -3.55 -9.98
C CYS A 270 10.44 -3.00 -11.18
N ASP A 271 10.16 -3.52 -12.37
CA ASP A 271 10.84 -3.16 -13.61
C ASP A 271 10.56 -1.73 -14.11
N PHE A 272 9.65 -0.99 -13.46
CA PHE A 272 9.53 0.46 -13.66
C PHE A 272 10.74 1.24 -13.11
N ASP A 273 11.40 0.69 -12.08
CA ASP A 273 12.49 1.36 -11.38
C ASP A 273 13.86 0.87 -11.82
N ILE A 274 14.01 -0.45 -12.04
CA ILE A 274 15.30 -1.09 -12.27
C ILE A 274 15.16 -2.37 -13.09
N ALA A 275 16.19 -2.67 -13.91
CA ALA A 275 16.22 -3.88 -14.72
C ALA A 275 16.14 -5.17 -13.86
N GLU A 276 15.41 -6.17 -14.36
CA GLU A 276 15.08 -7.42 -13.65
C GLU A 276 16.29 -8.12 -13.02
N ASP A 277 17.44 -8.13 -13.72
CA ASP A 277 18.68 -8.78 -13.28
C ASP A 277 19.35 -8.06 -12.08
N LYS A 278 18.99 -6.80 -11.81
CA LYS A 278 19.57 -5.98 -10.72
C LYS A 278 18.65 -5.83 -9.50
N MET A 279 17.42 -6.31 -9.57
CA MET A 279 16.40 -6.03 -8.55
C MET A 279 16.78 -6.54 -7.16
N ILE A 280 17.34 -7.75 -7.06
CA ILE A 280 17.71 -8.37 -5.77
C ILE A 280 18.82 -7.55 -5.09
N ASP A 281 19.86 -7.19 -5.84
CA ASP A 281 20.98 -6.42 -5.30
C ASP A 281 20.52 -5.01 -4.90
N PHE A 282 19.66 -4.40 -5.70
CA PHE A 282 19.06 -3.10 -5.39
C PHE A 282 18.26 -3.14 -4.07
N ILE A 283 17.38 -4.14 -3.91
CA ILE A 283 16.58 -4.29 -2.67
C ILE A 283 17.47 -4.56 -1.46
N LYS A 284 18.50 -5.41 -1.58
CA LYS A 284 19.46 -5.65 -0.48
C LYS A 284 20.17 -4.36 -0.06
N ASP A 285 20.58 -3.53 -1.01
CA ASP A 285 21.24 -2.26 -0.74
C ASP A 285 20.31 -1.25 -0.06
N GLU A 286 19.07 -1.10 -0.55
CA GLU A 286 18.07 -0.22 0.06
C GLU A 286 17.66 -0.68 1.47
N LEU A 287 17.48 -1.98 1.68
CA LEU A 287 17.21 -2.56 3.01
C LEU A 287 18.35 -2.29 3.98
N LYS A 288 19.60 -2.44 3.52
CA LYS A 288 20.77 -2.15 4.35
C LYS A 288 20.86 -0.68 4.72
N LYS A 289 20.71 0.23 3.75
CA LYS A 289 20.68 1.69 4.00
C LYS A 289 19.58 2.07 4.99
N ALA A 290 18.40 1.46 4.88
CA ALA A 290 17.30 1.71 5.82
C ALA A 290 17.60 1.16 7.22
N MET A 291 18.19 -0.03 7.33
CA MET A 291 18.59 -0.63 8.61
C MET A 291 19.71 0.13 9.28
N ASP A 292 20.66 0.68 8.51
CA ASP A 292 21.76 1.52 9.02
C ASP A 292 21.24 2.83 9.64
N LEU A 293 20.14 3.39 9.12
CA LEU A 293 19.42 4.51 9.73
C LEU A 293 18.68 4.07 11.00
N GLY A 294 18.05 2.89 10.97
CA GLY A 294 17.18 2.39 12.03
C GLY A 294 15.78 3.02 12.03
N TYR A 295 14.84 2.38 12.73
CA TYR A 295 13.44 2.78 12.77
C TYR A 295 13.23 4.21 13.27
N ASP A 296 13.88 4.58 14.36
CA ASP A 296 13.66 5.88 15.03
C ASP A 296 14.08 7.06 14.14
N GLU A 297 15.15 6.92 13.35
CA GLU A 297 15.57 7.97 12.41
C GLU A 297 14.63 8.01 11.19
N MET A 298 14.18 6.86 10.69
CA MET A 298 13.19 6.81 9.62
C MET A 298 11.86 7.47 10.06
N GLU A 299 11.43 7.29 11.30
CA GLU A 299 10.24 7.96 11.83
C GLU A 299 10.40 9.48 11.91
N LYS A 300 11.60 9.99 12.27
CA LYS A 300 11.88 11.43 12.24
C LYS A 300 11.82 12.01 10.82
N LEU A 301 12.37 11.30 9.84
CA LEU A 301 12.29 11.69 8.43
C LEU A 301 10.85 11.68 7.95
N GLN A 302 10.08 10.64 8.29
CA GLN A 302 8.64 10.57 8.01
C GLN A 302 7.89 11.78 8.57
N LYS A 303 8.11 12.07 9.86
CA LYS A 303 7.51 13.22 10.52
C LYS A 303 7.87 14.55 9.83
N LYS A 304 9.12 14.70 9.38
CA LYS A 304 9.54 15.91 8.66
C LYS A 304 8.72 16.10 7.37
N HIS A 305 8.55 15.06 6.56
CA HIS A 305 7.70 15.11 5.37
C HIS A 305 6.25 15.44 5.71
N MET A 306 5.72 14.84 6.77
CA MET A 306 4.36 15.13 7.22
C MET A 306 4.20 16.58 7.71
N ASP A 307 5.17 17.11 8.46
CA ASP A 307 5.15 18.51 8.92
C ASP A 307 5.19 19.48 7.71
N GLU A 308 5.98 19.19 6.66
CA GLU A 308 6.02 19.96 5.42
C GLU A 308 4.66 19.94 4.69
N PHE A 309 4.06 18.77 4.53
CA PHE A 309 2.72 18.62 3.94
C PHE A 309 1.66 19.38 4.75
N TRP A 310 1.57 19.12 6.06
CA TRP A 310 0.56 19.75 6.90
C TRP A 310 0.72 21.27 7.03
N SER A 311 1.94 21.79 6.88
CA SER A 311 2.16 23.25 6.87
C SER A 311 1.43 23.97 5.74
N LYS A 312 1.09 23.26 4.66
CA LYS A 312 0.41 23.80 3.47
C LYS A 312 -1.05 23.32 3.35
N ALA A 313 -1.33 22.09 3.82
CA ALA A 313 -2.59 21.40 3.55
C ALA A 313 -3.58 21.40 4.72
N ASP A 314 -3.17 21.79 5.94
CA ASP A 314 -4.04 21.74 7.11
C ASP A 314 -5.16 22.81 7.02
N ILE A 315 -6.39 22.33 7.03
CA ILE A 315 -7.60 23.18 7.06
C ILE A 315 -8.16 23.13 8.48
N LYS A 316 -8.30 24.31 9.11
CA LYS A 316 -8.85 24.42 10.46
C LYS A 316 -10.34 24.71 10.41
N VAL A 317 -11.10 23.88 11.11
CA VAL A 317 -12.56 24.01 11.28
C VAL A 317 -12.85 24.29 12.75
N GLU A 318 -13.49 25.41 13.03
CA GLU A 318 -13.94 25.77 14.38
C GLU A 318 -15.38 25.31 14.61
N GLY A 319 -15.63 24.69 15.76
CA GLY A 319 -16.98 24.33 16.20
C GLY A 319 -17.48 22.97 15.78
N ASP A 320 -16.69 22.19 15.01
CA ASP A 320 -17.00 20.80 14.66
C ASP A 320 -15.71 19.94 14.65
N GLU A 321 -15.39 19.34 15.79
CA GLU A 321 -14.19 18.52 15.97
C GLU A 321 -14.26 17.23 15.14
N ALA A 322 -15.46 16.68 14.90
CA ALA A 322 -15.62 15.46 14.09
C ALA A 322 -15.34 15.75 12.60
N LEU A 323 -15.82 16.89 12.10
CA LEU A 323 -15.49 17.35 10.75
C LEU A 323 -13.99 17.63 10.60
N GLN A 324 -13.37 18.25 11.62
CA GLN A 324 -11.93 18.51 11.64
C GLN A 324 -11.12 17.21 11.51
N GLN A 325 -11.45 16.18 12.32
CA GLN A 325 -10.83 14.87 12.24
C GLN A 325 -11.04 14.23 10.86
N GLY A 326 -12.26 14.29 10.33
CA GLY A 326 -12.62 13.71 9.03
C GLY A 326 -11.88 14.37 7.84
N ILE A 327 -11.72 15.69 7.84
CA ILE A 327 -10.94 16.42 6.81
C ILE A 327 -9.48 15.95 6.83
N ARG A 328 -8.83 15.92 7.98
CA ARG A 328 -7.44 15.48 8.11
C ARG A 328 -7.26 14.01 7.72
N PHE A 329 -8.20 13.15 8.10
CA PHE A 329 -8.20 11.75 7.69
C PHE A 329 -8.25 11.62 6.16
N ASN A 330 -9.13 12.34 5.49
CA ASN A 330 -9.24 12.31 4.04
C ASN A 330 -7.98 12.86 3.35
N LEU A 331 -7.47 14.02 3.80
CA LEU A 331 -6.25 14.62 3.26
C LEU A 331 -5.04 13.70 3.44
N PHE A 332 -4.92 13.04 4.60
CA PHE A 332 -3.87 12.05 4.85
C PHE A 332 -3.93 10.90 3.85
N HIS A 333 -5.10 10.28 3.66
CA HIS A 333 -5.24 9.16 2.75
C HIS A 333 -5.11 9.54 1.27
N ILE A 334 -5.55 10.72 0.87
CA ILE A 334 -5.33 11.26 -0.48
C ILE A 334 -3.83 11.45 -0.73
N MET A 335 -3.12 12.13 0.18
CA MET A 335 -1.70 12.44 0.05
C MET A 335 -0.84 11.18 -0.07
N GLN A 336 -1.09 10.18 0.77
CA GLN A 336 -0.30 8.95 0.76
C GLN A 336 -0.57 8.04 -0.45
N SER A 337 -1.72 8.22 -1.14
CA SER A 337 -2.14 7.34 -2.25
C SER A 337 -1.73 7.84 -3.64
N ALA A 338 -1.32 9.09 -3.77
CA ALA A 338 -1.00 9.72 -5.05
C ALA A 338 0.36 9.28 -5.59
N GLY A 339 0.42 8.86 -6.86
CA GLY A 339 1.67 8.57 -7.57
C GLY A 339 2.58 9.80 -7.64
N ARG A 340 3.91 9.57 -7.52
CA ARG A 340 4.90 10.66 -7.38
C ARG A 340 6.00 10.63 -8.44
N ASP A 341 5.89 9.75 -9.43
CA ASP A 341 6.96 9.46 -10.39
C ASP A 341 6.65 9.89 -11.83
N GLY A 342 5.49 10.49 -12.05
CA GLY A 342 5.01 10.88 -13.38
C GLY A 342 4.52 9.72 -14.25
N ARG A 343 4.65 8.47 -13.78
CA ARG A 343 4.28 7.25 -14.51
C ARG A 343 3.03 6.59 -13.95
N THR A 344 2.70 6.90 -12.70
CA THR A 344 1.56 6.32 -12.00
C THR A 344 0.58 7.40 -11.58
N GLY A 345 -0.71 7.08 -11.65
CA GLY A 345 -1.79 7.92 -11.18
C GLY A 345 -2.16 7.62 -9.72
N MET A 346 -3.43 7.77 -9.43
CA MET A 346 -4.02 7.45 -8.14
C MET A 346 -5.22 6.52 -8.33
N GLY A 347 -5.17 5.32 -7.76
CA GLY A 347 -6.28 4.37 -7.78
C GLY A 347 -7.51 4.94 -7.07
N ALA A 348 -8.72 4.62 -7.57
CA ALA A 348 -9.99 5.13 -7.03
C ALA A 348 -10.21 4.81 -5.54
N LYS A 349 -9.57 3.77 -5.00
CA LYS A 349 -9.58 3.38 -3.59
C LYS A 349 -8.21 3.55 -2.91
N GLY A 350 -7.31 4.33 -3.51
CA GLY A 350 -5.93 4.44 -3.08
C GLY A 350 -5.16 3.12 -3.23
N LEU A 351 -4.16 2.91 -2.36
CA LEU A 351 -3.32 1.70 -2.33
C LEU A 351 -3.64 0.79 -1.13
N SER A 352 -4.90 0.75 -0.70
CA SER A 352 -5.34 -0.02 0.47
C SER A 352 -6.09 -1.30 0.12
N GLY A 353 -6.12 -1.70 -1.15
CA GLY A 353 -6.82 -2.91 -1.61
C GLY A 353 -7.07 -2.93 -3.11
N GLU A 354 -7.73 -3.99 -3.56
CA GLU A 354 -8.02 -4.32 -4.96
C GLU A 354 -9.28 -3.61 -5.51
N GLY A 355 -9.85 -2.66 -4.76
CA GLY A 355 -11.09 -2.00 -5.14
C GLY A 355 -10.97 -1.28 -6.48
N TYR A 356 -11.96 -1.47 -7.36
CA TYR A 356 -11.91 -1.02 -8.76
C TYR A 356 -10.67 -1.51 -9.52
N GLU A 357 -10.11 -2.66 -9.12
CA GLU A 357 -8.93 -3.27 -9.73
C GLU A 357 -7.68 -2.36 -9.72
N GLY A 358 -7.65 -1.35 -8.84
CA GLY A 358 -6.59 -0.35 -8.76
C GLY A 358 -6.56 0.66 -9.91
N HIS A 359 -7.62 0.71 -10.74
CA HIS A 359 -7.69 1.61 -11.90
C HIS A 359 -7.69 3.09 -11.51
N TYR A 360 -7.11 3.88 -12.39
CA TYR A 360 -7.16 5.34 -12.41
C TYR A 360 -8.34 5.80 -13.25
N PHE A 361 -9.01 6.85 -12.78
CA PHE A 361 -10.16 7.47 -13.42
C PHE A 361 -9.93 8.98 -13.54
N TRP A 362 -10.78 9.66 -14.30
CA TRP A 362 -10.80 11.12 -14.42
C TRP A 362 -11.18 11.85 -13.13
N ASP A 363 -11.63 11.10 -12.13
CA ASP A 363 -11.86 11.58 -10.74
C ASP A 363 -10.60 12.19 -10.14
N THR A 364 -9.42 11.66 -10.48
CA THR A 364 -8.14 12.23 -10.05
C THR A 364 -7.98 13.65 -10.53
N GLU A 365 -8.23 13.92 -11.81
CA GLU A 365 -8.04 15.23 -12.42
C GLU A 365 -9.08 16.24 -11.91
N MET A 366 -10.33 15.83 -11.76
CA MET A 366 -11.42 16.75 -11.42
C MET A 366 -11.59 16.98 -9.92
N TYR A 367 -11.35 15.99 -9.07
CA TYR A 367 -11.70 16.04 -7.65
C TYR A 367 -10.50 15.96 -6.70
N VAL A 368 -9.41 15.31 -7.11
CA VAL A 368 -8.22 15.14 -6.26
C VAL A 368 -7.13 16.16 -6.60
N LEU A 369 -6.86 16.34 -7.87
CA LEU A 369 -5.79 17.22 -8.35
C LEU A 369 -5.88 18.66 -7.80
N PRO A 370 -7.07 19.28 -7.68
CA PRO A 370 -7.17 20.62 -7.07
C PRO A 370 -6.57 20.71 -5.66
N VAL A 371 -6.66 19.63 -4.86
CA VAL A 371 -6.01 19.60 -3.53
C VAL A 371 -4.51 19.80 -3.67
N PHE A 372 -3.87 19.06 -4.57
CA PHE A 372 -2.42 19.12 -4.76
C PHE A 372 -1.97 20.37 -5.50
N ILE A 373 -2.73 20.89 -6.45
CA ILE A 373 -2.41 22.15 -7.13
C ILE A 373 -2.21 23.28 -6.10
N TYR A 374 -3.06 23.31 -5.05
CA TYR A 374 -3.00 24.35 -4.04
C TYR A 374 -2.07 24.05 -2.86
N THR A 375 -1.64 22.80 -2.67
CA THR A 375 -0.84 22.39 -1.50
C THR A 375 0.54 21.82 -1.86
N GLU A 376 0.62 21.01 -2.91
CA GLU A 376 1.80 20.28 -3.37
C GLU A 376 1.85 20.28 -4.90
N SER A 377 2.08 21.46 -5.51
CA SER A 377 2.00 21.64 -6.98
C SER A 377 2.93 20.70 -7.77
N GLU A 378 4.09 20.35 -7.21
CA GLU A 378 4.98 19.37 -7.83
C GLU A 378 4.34 17.98 -7.91
N LEU A 379 3.63 17.54 -6.87
CA LEU A 379 2.86 16.30 -6.91
C LEU A 379 1.73 16.35 -7.93
N ALA A 380 1.05 17.49 -8.04
CA ALA A 380 0.05 17.70 -9.09
C ALA A 380 0.66 17.56 -10.49
N LYS A 381 1.85 18.12 -10.71
CA LYS A 381 2.60 17.98 -11.98
C LYS A 381 2.89 16.51 -12.31
N GLN A 382 3.32 15.70 -11.31
CA GLN A 382 3.59 14.28 -11.53
C GLN A 382 2.32 13.51 -11.94
N LEU A 383 1.16 13.81 -11.35
CA LEU A 383 -0.11 13.20 -11.76
C LEU A 383 -0.53 13.61 -13.19
N LEU A 384 -0.23 14.85 -13.62
CA LEU A 384 -0.46 15.28 -14.99
C LEU A 384 0.54 14.66 -15.98
N ASN A 385 1.81 14.48 -15.57
CA ASN A 385 2.81 13.77 -16.36
C ASN A 385 2.37 12.36 -16.73
N TYR A 386 1.70 11.65 -15.83
CA TYR A 386 1.11 10.35 -16.15
C TYR A 386 0.17 10.43 -17.38
N ARG A 387 -0.65 11.50 -17.50
CA ARG A 387 -1.53 11.69 -18.67
C ARG A 387 -0.74 12.01 -19.93
N TYR A 388 0.32 12.79 -19.82
CA TYR A 388 1.22 13.05 -20.94
C TYR A 388 1.94 11.76 -21.38
N ASP A 389 2.51 11.00 -20.46
CA ASP A 389 3.19 9.72 -20.74
C ASP A 389 2.28 8.70 -21.42
N THR A 390 0.97 8.74 -21.13
CA THR A 390 -0.04 7.85 -21.73
C THR A 390 -0.76 8.43 -22.94
N LEU A 391 -0.32 9.57 -23.48
CA LEU A 391 -0.95 10.22 -24.64
C LEU A 391 -0.93 9.35 -25.90
N ASN A 392 0.12 8.55 -26.11
CA ASN A 392 0.21 7.68 -27.27
C ASN A 392 -0.85 6.56 -27.23
N GLN A 393 -1.12 5.99 -26.07
CA GLN A 393 -2.21 5.02 -25.85
C GLN A 393 -3.57 5.65 -26.14
N ALA A 394 -3.76 6.90 -25.71
CA ALA A 394 -4.98 7.65 -26.02
C ALA A 394 -5.14 7.92 -27.52
N ARG A 395 -4.04 8.22 -28.25
CA ARG A 395 -4.04 8.35 -29.72
C ARG A 395 -4.39 7.04 -30.43
N ASP A 396 -3.85 5.94 -29.94
CA ASP A 396 -4.16 4.61 -30.49
C ASP A 396 -5.63 4.22 -30.21
N ARG A 397 -6.14 4.55 -29.03
CA ARG A 397 -7.55 4.36 -28.70
C ARG A 397 -8.47 5.14 -29.65
N ALA A 398 -8.14 6.39 -29.98
CA ALA A 398 -8.88 7.18 -30.95
C ALA A 398 -8.95 6.49 -32.33
N LYS A 399 -7.83 5.94 -32.81
CA LYS A 399 -7.78 5.18 -34.09
C LYS A 399 -8.65 3.91 -34.03
N ILE A 400 -8.58 3.15 -32.93
CA ILE A 400 -9.42 1.95 -32.71
C ILE A 400 -10.89 2.29 -32.83
N LEU A 401 -11.30 3.46 -32.35
CA LEU A 401 -12.71 3.92 -32.45
C LEU A 401 -13.05 4.63 -33.77
N GLY A 402 -12.15 4.60 -34.74
CA GLY A 402 -12.41 5.11 -36.12
C GLY A 402 -12.18 6.62 -36.28
N HIS A 403 -11.52 7.29 -35.34
CA HIS A 403 -11.13 8.69 -35.48
C HIS A 403 -9.83 8.82 -36.29
N GLU A 404 -9.81 9.75 -37.23
CA GLU A 404 -8.62 9.97 -38.08
C GLU A 404 -7.50 10.69 -37.33
N LYS A 405 -7.82 11.52 -36.34
CA LYS A 405 -6.89 12.36 -35.58
C LYS A 405 -7.36 12.53 -34.13
N GLY A 406 -6.42 13.01 -33.29
CA GLY A 406 -6.66 13.30 -31.89
C GLY A 406 -6.35 12.13 -30.98
N ALA A 407 -6.75 12.25 -29.74
CA ALA A 407 -6.56 11.28 -28.69
C ALA A 407 -7.90 11.03 -27.98
N LEU A 408 -8.07 9.85 -27.38
CA LEU A 408 -9.22 9.52 -26.55
C LEU A 408 -8.72 8.81 -25.30
N TYR A 409 -8.66 9.54 -24.22
CA TYR A 409 -8.23 9.00 -22.94
C TYR A 409 -9.20 7.94 -22.40
N PRO A 410 -8.68 6.87 -21.81
CA PRO A 410 -9.51 5.79 -21.29
C PRO A 410 -10.33 6.23 -20.07
N TRP A 411 -11.50 5.63 -19.90
CA TRP A 411 -12.29 5.81 -18.70
C TRP A 411 -11.67 5.09 -17.48
N ARG A 412 -11.14 3.87 -17.69
CA ARG A 412 -10.50 3.05 -16.66
C ARG A 412 -9.17 2.51 -17.17
N THR A 413 -8.10 2.73 -16.44
CA THR A 413 -6.77 2.31 -16.89
C THR A 413 -5.76 2.24 -15.74
N ILE A 414 -4.68 1.49 -15.95
CA ILE A 414 -3.44 1.59 -15.19
C ILE A 414 -2.31 2.09 -16.10
N ASN A 415 -2.17 1.51 -17.32
CA ASN A 415 -1.08 1.78 -18.24
C ASN A 415 -1.40 2.77 -19.37
N GLY A 416 -2.59 3.38 -19.35
CA GLY A 416 -3.06 4.30 -20.39
C GLY A 416 -3.93 3.66 -21.47
N GLU A 417 -4.02 2.33 -21.54
CA GLU A 417 -4.98 1.61 -22.42
C GLU A 417 -6.33 1.50 -21.72
N GLU A 418 -7.43 1.53 -22.51
CA GLU A 418 -8.77 1.32 -21.96
C GLU A 418 -8.92 -0.11 -21.45
N ALA A 419 -9.26 -0.25 -20.17
CA ALA A 419 -9.44 -1.54 -19.50
C ALA A 419 -10.84 -1.75 -18.92
N SER A 420 -11.82 -0.89 -19.28
CA SER A 420 -13.18 -1.01 -18.78
C SER A 420 -13.88 -2.23 -19.36
N THR A 421 -14.31 -3.14 -18.48
CA THR A 421 -15.21 -4.24 -18.83
C THR A 421 -16.66 -3.80 -18.88
N TYR A 422 -16.99 -2.61 -18.38
CA TYR A 422 -18.32 -2.01 -18.41
C TYR A 422 -18.53 -1.24 -19.72
N PHE A 423 -18.83 -1.98 -20.73
CA PHE A 423 -19.29 -1.49 -21.99
C PHE A 423 -20.83 -1.15 -21.91
N PRO A 424 -21.35 -0.17 -22.60
CA PRO A 424 -20.69 0.76 -23.54
C PRO A 424 -20.02 1.97 -22.89
N LEU A 425 -20.00 2.05 -21.56
CA LEU A 425 -19.52 3.24 -20.86
C LEU A 425 -18.06 3.57 -21.20
N GLY A 426 -17.18 2.59 -21.24
CA GLY A 426 -15.78 2.79 -21.61
C GLY A 426 -15.56 3.35 -23.02
N THR A 427 -16.48 3.10 -23.95
CA THR A 427 -16.36 3.58 -25.34
C THR A 427 -16.99 4.94 -25.60
N ALA A 428 -17.84 5.42 -24.69
CA ALA A 428 -18.65 6.63 -24.89
C ALA A 428 -18.28 7.81 -23.96
N GLN A 429 -17.19 7.73 -23.23
CA GLN A 429 -16.77 8.72 -22.23
C GLN A 429 -15.89 9.83 -22.83
N TYR A 430 -16.38 10.54 -23.83
CA TYR A 430 -15.61 11.61 -24.50
C TYR A 430 -15.30 12.81 -23.62
N HIS A 431 -16.09 13.06 -22.56
CA HIS A 431 -15.85 14.15 -21.62
C HIS A 431 -14.52 14.02 -20.88
N VAL A 432 -13.96 12.81 -20.71
CA VAL A 432 -12.69 12.55 -20.03
C VAL A 432 -11.55 13.40 -20.62
N ASN A 433 -11.54 13.59 -21.94
CA ASN A 433 -10.56 14.45 -22.60
C ASN A 433 -10.68 15.92 -22.16
N ALA A 434 -11.91 16.43 -22.05
CA ALA A 434 -12.14 17.80 -21.59
C ALA A 434 -11.76 17.98 -20.11
N ASP A 435 -12.04 16.98 -19.28
CA ASP A 435 -11.72 16.98 -17.85
C ASP A 435 -10.20 16.99 -17.64
N ILE A 436 -9.45 16.18 -18.41
CA ILE A 436 -7.98 16.17 -18.37
C ILE A 436 -7.43 17.52 -18.86
N ALA A 437 -7.87 18.03 -20.00
CA ALA A 437 -7.42 19.32 -20.52
C ALA A 437 -7.71 20.47 -19.54
N TYR A 438 -8.88 20.42 -18.86
CA TYR A 438 -9.22 21.38 -17.80
C TYR A 438 -8.24 21.31 -16.63
N ALA A 439 -7.84 20.11 -16.23
CA ALA A 439 -6.89 19.92 -15.13
C ALA A 439 -5.50 20.49 -15.46
N PHE A 440 -4.99 20.27 -16.69
CA PHE A 440 -3.76 20.93 -17.17
C PHE A 440 -3.89 22.45 -17.14
N LYS A 441 -5.02 22.97 -17.67
CA LYS A 441 -5.26 24.42 -17.64
C LYS A 441 -5.29 24.98 -16.21
N LEU A 442 -5.99 24.31 -15.29
CA LEU A 442 -6.08 24.74 -13.89
C LEU A 442 -4.70 24.78 -13.23
N TYR A 443 -3.86 23.76 -13.47
CA TYR A 443 -2.49 23.71 -12.97
C TYR A 443 -1.68 24.91 -13.49
N LEU A 444 -1.70 25.16 -14.78
CA LEU A 444 -0.98 26.26 -15.41
C LEU A 444 -1.46 27.64 -14.94
N ASP A 445 -2.78 27.83 -14.82
CA ASP A 445 -3.36 29.09 -14.34
C ASP A 445 -2.92 29.44 -12.92
N ILE A 446 -2.72 28.41 -12.07
CA ILE A 446 -2.36 28.61 -10.65
C ILE A 446 -0.83 28.70 -10.46
N THR A 447 -0.05 27.89 -11.18
CA THR A 447 1.40 27.78 -10.96
C THR A 447 2.21 28.72 -11.85
N GLY A 448 1.72 29.04 -13.05
CA GLY A 448 2.47 29.78 -14.07
C GLY A 448 3.66 28.99 -14.63
N ASP A 449 3.60 27.66 -14.65
CA ASP A 449 4.66 26.78 -15.12
C ASP A 449 4.73 26.77 -16.65
N ASP A 450 5.37 27.81 -17.21
CA ASP A 450 5.55 27.99 -18.66
C ASP A 450 6.42 26.88 -19.29
N GLU A 451 7.35 26.29 -18.54
CA GLU A 451 8.19 25.18 -19.02
C GLU A 451 7.32 23.96 -19.25
N PHE A 452 6.50 23.59 -18.29
CA PHE A 452 5.55 22.47 -18.42
C PHE A 452 4.51 22.71 -19.52
N LEU A 453 4.11 23.97 -19.72
CA LEU A 453 3.20 24.31 -20.82
C LEU A 453 3.80 23.95 -22.18
N VAL A 454 5.09 24.31 -22.40
CA VAL A 454 5.76 24.14 -23.71
C VAL A 454 6.16 22.69 -23.94
N ASP A 455 6.67 22.03 -22.92
CA ASP A 455 7.29 20.71 -23.08
C ASP A 455 6.26 19.56 -23.08
N GLU A 456 5.16 19.68 -22.30
CA GLU A 456 4.18 18.60 -22.12
C GLU A 456 2.73 19.03 -22.37
N ALA A 457 2.25 20.07 -21.68
CA ALA A 457 0.81 20.37 -21.61
C ALA A 457 0.22 20.85 -22.96
N ALA A 458 0.99 21.53 -23.79
CA ALA A 458 0.51 22.01 -25.11
C ALA A 458 0.29 20.87 -26.11
N GLU A 459 0.85 19.70 -25.88
CA GLU A 459 0.66 18.53 -26.74
C GLU A 459 -0.60 17.73 -26.36
N VAL A 460 -0.98 17.73 -25.07
CA VAL A 460 -2.19 17.07 -24.54
C VAL A 460 -3.43 17.85 -24.95
#